data_30b884a20c66b38e11e9bc92e384f008
#
_entry.id   30b884a20c66b38e11e9bc92e384f008
#
_cell.length_a   1.000
_cell.length_b   1.000
_cell.length_c   1.000
_cell.angle_alpha   90.00
_cell.angle_beta   90.00
_cell.angle_gamma   90.00
#
_symmetry.space_group_name_H-M   'P 1'
#
loop_
_entity.id
_entity.type
_entity.pdbx_description
1 polymer ?
#
loop_
_entity_poly.entity_id
_entity_poly.type
_entity_poly.pdbx_seq_one_letter_code
_entity_poly.pdbx_strand_id
1 'polypeptide(L)'
;MVEKPKRPKSDDGSEKVVEEKELREVDPLDHNFPLLKEFREKAPGSFKHTQALVSMIDNVAAPIDLNSEYLKLAAMYHDIGKMWAPECFSENQPADENIYDELDPQISYYILTRHVSDSVAILIGYSFPEEAIRMVSQHHGTTVLRAIYEQEKRLHPKGAVSDDRFRYKTQKPTSLESLILLLCDHVEATSRSTFADQDQKLDATSFITDIFNKLMVDGQFDNVEIRLGHLNKIQEALISDVAGSFHKRVKYEENDIKLEKKE
;
A
#
# COMPACT_ATOMS: atom_id res chain seq x y z
N MET A 1 -3.49 7.59 57.86
CA MET A 1 -3.08 8.67 56.94
C MET A 1 -2.35 8.00 55.79
N VAL A 2 -2.98 7.96 54.64
CA VAL A 2 -2.36 7.40 53.42
C VAL A 2 -1.81 8.57 52.60
N GLU A 3 -0.50 8.62 52.42
CA GLU A 3 0.16 9.65 51.59
C GLU A 3 -0.30 9.54 50.14
N LYS A 4 -0.73 10.68 49.56
CA LYS A 4 -1.06 10.78 48.12
C LYS A 4 0.22 10.73 47.29
N PRO A 5 0.26 9.99 46.19
CA PRO A 5 1.43 9.99 45.32
C PRO A 5 1.64 11.37 44.68
N LYS A 6 2.87 11.84 44.71
CA LYS A 6 3.28 13.08 44.06
C LYS A 6 3.15 12.96 42.55
N ARG A 7 2.48 13.93 41.90
CA ARG A 7 2.46 14.07 40.44
C ARG A 7 3.90 14.23 39.93
N PRO A 8 4.27 13.57 38.83
CA PRO A 8 5.52 13.87 38.14
C PRO A 8 5.48 15.30 37.64
N LYS A 9 6.63 15.98 37.74
CA LYS A 9 6.84 17.36 37.29
C LYS A 9 6.55 17.41 35.78
N SER A 10 5.84 18.44 35.33
CA SER A 10 5.59 18.77 33.96
C SER A 10 6.91 18.80 33.18
N ASP A 11 7.01 17.91 32.21
CA ASP A 11 8.02 17.96 31.16
C ASP A 11 7.84 19.28 30.40
N ASP A 12 8.94 19.96 30.14
CA ASP A 12 8.96 21.30 29.58
C ASP A 12 8.38 21.25 28.13
N GLY A 13 7.22 21.84 27.94
CA GLY A 13 6.55 21.91 26.65
C GLY A 13 7.33 22.68 25.56
N SER A 14 8.51 23.23 25.88
CA SER A 14 9.37 23.96 24.94
C SER A 14 10.09 23.02 23.94
N GLU A 15 10.54 21.84 24.36
CA GLU A 15 11.23 20.88 23.49
C GLU A 15 10.28 20.32 22.43
N LYS A 16 9.04 19.95 22.82
CA LYS A 16 8.03 19.46 21.83
C LYS A 16 7.61 20.52 20.82
N VAL A 17 7.49 21.77 21.24
CA VAL A 17 7.11 22.87 20.33
C VAL A 17 8.24 23.21 19.36
N VAL A 18 9.51 23.03 19.74
CA VAL A 18 10.67 23.24 18.85
C VAL A 18 10.75 22.10 17.83
N GLU A 19 10.59 20.84 18.25
CA GLU A 19 10.53 19.69 17.33
C GLU A 19 9.37 19.79 16.33
N GLU A 20 8.16 20.17 16.76
CA GLU A 20 7.01 20.36 15.89
C GLU A 20 7.23 21.51 14.88
N LYS A 21 7.99 22.54 15.24
CA LYS A 21 8.28 23.67 14.35
C LYS A 21 9.36 23.33 13.33
N GLU A 22 10.38 22.57 13.70
CA GLU A 22 11.41 22.06 12.79
C GLU A 22 10.85 21.04 11.78
N LEU A 23 9.90 20.19 12.21
CA LEU A 23 9.21 19.22 11.32
C LEU A 23 8.36 19.90 10.23
N ARG A 24 7.89 21.14 10.43
CA ARG A 24 7.10 21.90 9.44
C ARG A 24 7.96 22.52 8.33
N GLU A 25 9.27 22.59 8.50
CA GLU A 25 10.20 23.17 7.52
C GLU A 25 10.86 22.11 6.61
N VAL A 26 10.71 20.81 6.91
CA VAL A 26 11.27 19.71 6.11
C VAL A 26 10.19 19.15 5.20
N ASP A 27 10.52 18.98 3.91
CA ASP A 27 9.64 18.32 2.93
C ASP A 27 9.34 16.88 3.39
N PRO A 28 8.06 16.51 3.59
CA PRO A 28 7.71 15.15 3.99
C PRO A 28 8.12 14.08 2.97
N LEU A 29 8.39 14.45 1.71
CA LEU A 29 8.92 13.55 0.68
C LEU A 29 10.44 13.45 0.69
N ASP A 30 11.14 14.25 1.49
CA ASP A 30 12.57 14.09 1.70
C ASP A 30 12.84 12.77 2.45
N HIS A 31 13.68 11.92 1.87
CA HIS A 31 14.10 10.65 2.50
C HIS A 31 14.79 10.81 3.86
N ASN A 32 15.17 12.03 4.22
CA ASN A 32 15.70 12.38 5.55
C ASN A 32 14.61 12.77 6.54
N PHE A 33 13.36 12.89 6.13
CA PHE A 33 12.24 13.15 7.04
C PHE A 33 12.20 12.07 8.14
N PRO A 34 12.14 12.42 9.43
CA PRO A 34 12.30 11.46 10.53
C PRO A 34 11.34 10.27 10.44
N LEU A 35 10.08 10.53 10.10
CA LEU A 35 9.07 9.50 9.96
C LEU A 35 9.37 8.51 8.81
N LEU A 36 9.93 8.99 7.68
CA LEU A 36 10.36 8.12 6.58
C LEU A 36 11.60 7.29 6.93
N LYS A 37 12.52 7.84 7.73
CA LYS A 37 13.66 7.05 8.25
C LYS A 37 13.17 5.91 9.12
N GLU A 38 12.28 6.21 10.06
CA GLU A 38 11.69 5.19 10.94
C GLU A 38 10.95 4.13 10.14
N PHE A 39 10.15 4.53 9.15
CA PHE A 39 9.43 3.60 8.27
C PHE A 39 10.39 2.68 7.52
N ARG A 40 11.43 3.24 6.91
CA ARG A 40 12.46 2.48 6.19
C ARG A 40 13.20 1.47 7.08
N GLU A 41 13.47 1.85 8.34
CA GLU A 41 14.18 1.00 9.30
C GLU A 41 13.29 -0.13 9.82
N LYS A 42 12.03 0.15 10.13
CA LYS A 42 11.10 -0.82 10.73
C LYS A 42 10.43 -1.73 9.71
N ALA A 43 10.07 -1.21 8.54
CA ALA A 43 9.34 -1.94 7.50
C ALA A 43 9.98 -1.72 6.12
N PRO A 44 11.20 -2.22 5.88
CA PRO A 44 11.97 -1.93 4.66
C PRO A 44 11.30 -2.43 3.38
N GLY A 45 10.59 -3.55 3.43
CA GLY A 45 9.82 -4.10 2.31
C GLY A 45 8.64 -3.19 1.94
N SER A 46 7.86 -2.76 2.93
CA SER A 46 6.76 -1.82 2.73
C SER A 46 7.27 -0.46 2.24
N PHE A 47 8.38 0.04 2.78
CA PHE A 47 9.00 1.28 2.29
C PHE A 47 9.42 1.17 0.82
N LYS A 48 10.02 0.05 0.40
CA LYS A 48 10.37 -0.19 -1.01
C LYS A 48 9.13 -0.23 -1.91
N HIS A 49 8.04 -0.82 -1.43
CA HIS A 49 6.75 -0.82 -2.11
C HIS A 49 6.24 0.60 -2.34
N THR A 50 6.22 1.46 -1.32
CA THR A 50 5.76 2.85 -1.46
C THR A 50 6.59 3.65 -2.46
N GLN A 51 7.90 3.43 -2.54
CA GLN A 51 8.75 4.06 -3.54
C GLN A 51 8.38 3.64 -4.98
N ALA A 52 8.05 2.36 -5.18
CA ALA A 52 7.58 1.87 -6.48
C ALA A 52 6.23 2.52 -6.86
N LEU A 53 5.31 2.67 -5.90
CA LEU A 53 4.04 3.36 -6.10
C LEU A 53 4.22 4.82 -6.52
N VAL A 54 5.09 5.56 -5.84
CA VAL A 54 5.35 6.97 -6.20
C VAL A 54 5.84 7.09 -7.64
N SER A 55 6.75 6.21 -8.08
CA SER A 55 7.22 6.17 -9.47
C SER A 55 6.09 5.84 -10.47
N MET A 56 5.22 4.89 -10.13
CA MET A 56 4.07 4.50 -10.94
C MET A 56 3.06 5.64 -11.07
N ILE A 57 2.80 6.37 -9.99
CA ILE A 57 1.90 7.53 -9.95
C ILE A 57 2.37 8.64 -10.89
N ASP A 58 3.67 8.93 -10.96
CA ASP A 58 4.19 9.92 -11.90
C ASP A 58 3.87 9.55 -13.35
N ASN A 59 3.99 8.27 -13.71
CA ASN A 59 3.67 7.77 -15.04
C ASN A 59 2.16 7.80 -15.35
N VAL A 60 1.32 7.58 -14.34
CA VAL A 60 -0.15 7.60 -14.49
C VAL A 60 -0.72 9.01 -14.51
N ALA A 61 -0.18 9.93 -13.71
CA ALA A 61 -0.69 11.28 -13.56
C ALA A 61 -0.35 12.18 -14.78
N ALA A 62 0.85 12.05 -15.34
CA ALA A 62 1.34 12.89 -16.42
C ALA A 62 0.44 12.86 -17.68
N PRO A 63 -0.03 11.71 -18.22
CA PRO A 63 -0.87 11.67 -19.41
C PRO A 63 -2.24 12.35 -19.24
N ILE A 64 -2.73 12.50 -18.02
CA ILE A 64 -4.05 13.09 -17.70
C ILE A 64 -3.94 14.50 -17.13
N ASP A 65 -2.73 15.05 -17.06
CA ASP A 65 -2.44 16.39 -16.51
C ASP A 65 -2.97 16.57 -15.07
N LEU A 66 -2.76 15.53 -14.24
CA LEU A 66 -3.19 15.52 -12.85
C LEU A 66 -2.09 16.11 -11.96
N ASN A 67 -2.47 17.05 -11.07
CA ASN A 67 -1.58 17.45 -9.98
C ASN A 67 -1.43 16.30 -8.99
N SER A 68 -0.26 15.68 -8.96
CA SER A 68 0.01 14.47 -8.17
C SER A 68 0.72 14.73 -6.84
N GLU A 69 0.86 15.98 -6.39
CA GLU A 69 1.61 16.32 -5.18
C GLU A 69 1.10 15.58 -3.94
N TYR A 70 -0.18 15.77 -3.59
CA TYR A 70 -0.78 15.06 -2.44
C TYR A 70 -0.97 13.57 -2.71
N LEU A 71 -1.14 13.16 -3.96
CA LEU A 71 -1.23 11.74 -4.33
C LEU A 71 0.11 11.03 -4.10
N LYS A 72 1.24 11.64 -4.44
CA LYS A 72 2.57 11.09 -4.14
C LYS A 72 2.84 11.06 -2.64
N LEU A 73 2.41 12.10 -1.92
CA LEU A 73 2.49 12.12 -0.48
C LEU A 73 1.67 10.99 0.14
N ALA A 74 0.43 10.80 -0.29
CA ALA A 74 -0.41 9.68 0.14
C ALA A 74 0.23 8.33 -0.19
N ALA A 75 0.77 8.15 -1.39
CA ALA A 75 1.43 6.91 -1.79
C ALA A 75 2.67 6.58 -0.96
N MET A 76 3.48 7.59 -0.60
CA MET A 76 4.66 7.38 0.23
C MET A 76 4.30 6.90 1.64
N TYR A 77 3.13 7.27 2.16
CA TYR A 77 2.75 7.04 3.55
C TYR A 77 1.52 6.14 3.75
N HIS A 78 0.89 5.63 2.67
CA HIS A 78 -0.36 4.85 2.82
C HIS A 78 -0.23 3.65 3.74
N ASP A 79 0.93 3.03 3.73
CA ASP A 79 1.29 1.81 4.46
C ASP A 79 2.11 2.04 5.72
N ILE A 80 2.27 3.29 6.18
CA ILE A 80 3.14 3.59 7.31
C ILE A 80 2.71 2.91 8.61
N GLY A 81 1.44 2.60 8.76
CA GLY A 81 0.89 1.84 9.89
C GLY A 81 1.44 0.41 10.00
N LYS A 82 1.99 -0.15 8.93
CA LYS A 82 2.66 -1.45 8.93
C LYS A 82 3.92 -1.48 9.82
N MET A 83 4.47 -0.33 10.20
CA MET A 83 5.60 -0.25 11.15
C MET A 83 5.32 -0.88 12.51
N TRP A 84 4.05 -1.02 12.92
CA TRP A 84 3.68 -1.56 14.23
C TRP A 84 3.80 -3.08 14.32
N ALA A 85 3.71 -3.78 13.19
CA ALA A 85 3.86 -5.23 13.10
C ALA A 85 4.35 -5.60 11.69
N PRO A 86 5.56 -5.16 11.28
CA PRO A 86 6.04 -5.32 9.91
C PRO A 86 6.15 -6.79 9.49
N GLU A 87 6.47 -7.67 10.42
CA GLU A 87 6.53 -9.13 10.21
C GLU A 87 5.19 -9.75 9.79
N CYS A 88 4.09 -9.04 10.01
CA CYS A 88 2.76 -9.47 9.58
C CYS A 88 2.47 -9.20 8.09
N PHE A 89 3.37 -8.56 7.36
CA PHE A 89 3.17 -8.21 5.95
C PHE A 89 4.19 -8.91 5.07
N SER A 90 3.69 -9.61 4.04
CA SER A 90 4.48 -10.52 3.21
C SER A 90 5.73 -9.89 2.58
N GLU A 91 5.67 -8.59 2.26
CA GLU A 91 6.80 -7.86 1.71
C GLU A 91 7.96 -7.63 2.69
N ASN A 92 7.72 -7.83 4.01
CA ASN A 92 8.73 -7.77 5.06
C ASN A 92 9.10 -9.15 5.61
N GLN A 93 8.44 -10.22 5.14
CA GLN A 93 8.74 -11.60 5.56
C GLN A 93 9.85 -12.23 4.70
N PRO A 94 10.61 -13.20 5.23
CA PRO A 94 11.41 -14.09 4.42
C PRO A 94 10.57 -14.80 3.34
N ALA A 95 11.17 -15.10 2.18
CA ALA A 95 10.44 -15.64 1.03
C ALA A 95 9.68 -16.96 1.29
N ASP A 96 10.18 -17.76 2.24
CA ASP A 96 9.66 -19.10 2.55
C ASP A 96 8.73 -19.13 3.77
N GLU A 97 8.42 -17.96 4.35
CA GLU A 97 7.59 -17.87 5.55
C GLU A 97 6.28 -17.14 5.26
N ASN A 98 5.16 -17.71 5.75
CA ASN A 98 3.86 -17.06 5.75
C ASN A 98 3.18 -17.29 7.09
N ILE A 99 3.24 -16.30 7.98
CA ILE A 99 2.67 -16.43 9.33
C ILE A 99 1.15 -16.67 9.33
N TYR A 100 0.46 -16.38 8.23
CA TYR A 100 -0.99 -16.54 8.14
C TYR A 100 -1.44 -17.97 7.87
N ASP A 101 -0.53 -18.87 7.48
CA ASP A 101 -0.87 -20.28 7.23
C ASP A 101 -1.33 -21.00 8.49
N GLU A 102 -0.85 -20.57 9.67
CA GLU A 102 -1.16 -21.15 10.98
C GLU A 102 -2.18 -20.32 11.79
N LEU A 103 -2.54 -19.10 11.33
CA LEU A 103 -3.45 -18.23 12.05
C LEU A 103 -4.91 -18.46 11.63
N ASP A 104 -5.82 -18.21 12.58
CA ASP A 104 -7.24 -18.11 12.28
C ASP A 104 -7.50 -16.98 11.27
N PRO A 105 -8.26 -17.23 10.17
CA PRO A 105 -8.50 -16.24 9.14
C PRO A 105 -9.10 -14.91 9.67
N GLN A 106 -9.91 -14.97 10.73
CA GLN A 106 -10.48 -13.75 11.31
C GLN A 106 -9.43 -12.94 12.06
N ILE A 107 -8.45 -13.59 12.69
CA ILE A 107 -7.30 -12.92 13.33
C ILE A 107 -6.42 -12.29 12.26
N SER A 108 -6.10 -13.04 11.21
CA SER A 108 -5.33 -12.56 10.04
C SER A 108 -5.97 -11.33 9.39
N TYR A 109 -7.29 -11.38 9.18
CA TYR A 109 -8.07 -10.25 8.66
C TYR A 109 -7.92 -9.00 9.54
N TYR A 110 -8.07 -9.16 10.87
CA TYR A 110 -7.99 -8.05 11.80
C TYR A 110 -6.60 -7.40 11.80
N ILE A 111 -5.54 -8.21 11.82
CA ILE A 111 -4.15 -7.73 11.77
C ILE A 111 -3.92 -6.95 10.46
N LEU A 112 -4.27 -7.57 9.32
CA LEU A 112 -4.01 -6.98 8.01
C LEU A 112 -4.77 -5.68 7.76
N THR A 113 -6.03 -5.58 8.21
CA THR A 113 -6.83 -4.38 7.94
C THR A 113 -6.50 -3.20 8.84
N ARG A 114 -5.88 -3.46 9.99
CA ARG A 114 -5.57 -2.45 10.99
C ARG A 114 -4.59 -1.37 10.50
N HIS A 115 -3.64 -1.73 9.60
CA HIS A 115 -2.63 -0.78 9.14
C HIS A 115 -3.24 0.50 8.55
N VAL A 116 -4.44 0.44 7.95
CA VAL A 116 -5.10 1.63 7.39
C VAL A 116 -5.43 2.65 8.48
N SER A 117 -6.06 2.21 9.56
CA SER A 117 -6.38 3.09 10.70
C SER A 117 -5.13 3.58 11.42
N ASP A 118 -4.11 2.75 11.54
CA ASP A 118 -2.84 3.09 12.14
C ASP A 118 -2.09 4.14 11.27
N SER A 119 -2.09 3.99 9.93
CA SER A 119 -1.55 4.98 9.00
C SER A 119 -2.24 6.33 9.16
N VAL A 120 -3.57 6.35 9.14
CA VAL A 120 -4.36 7.58 9.32
C VAL A 120 -4.04 8.25 10.65
N ALA A 121 -3.98 7.49 11.75
CA ALA A 121 -3.68 8.02 13.07
C ALA A 121 -2.26 8.66 13.14
N ILE A 122 -1.26 8.02 12.53
CA ILE A 122 0.10 8.56 12.42
C ILE A 122 0.09 9.88 11.65
N LEU A 123 -0.55 9.92 10.48
CA LEU A 123 -0.57 11.11 9.62
C LEU A 123 -1.29 12.29 10.27
N ILE A 124 -2.39 12.03 11.01
CA ILE A 124 -3.07 13.06 11.82
C ILE A 124 -2.11 13.59 12.89
N GLY A 125 -1.39 12.71 13.59
CA GLY A 125 -0.41 13.08 14.61
C GLY A 125 0.71 13.98 14.08
N TYR A 126 1.10 13.81 12.83
CA TYR A 126 2.12 14.62 12.14
C TYR A 126 1.53 15.81 11.35
N SER A 127 0.22 16.09 11.49
CA SER A 127 -0.47 17.22 10.81
C SER A 127 -0.32 17.21 9.29
N PHE A 128 -0.40 16.04 8.67
CA PHE A 128 -0.42 15.91 7.20
C PHE A 128 -1.67 16.56 6.60
N PRO A 129 -1.62 16.96 5.30
CA PRO A 129 -2.79 17.50 4.60
C PRO A 129 -3.99 16.55 4.63
N GLU A 130 -5.19 17.09 4.85
CA GLU A 130 -6.43 16.31 4.94
C GLU A 130 -6.70 15.50 3.68
N GLU A 131 -6.37 16.06 2.50
CA GLU A 131 -6.49 15.39 1.21
C GLU A 131 -5.64 14.11 1.16
N ALA A 132 -4.38 14.16 1.61
CA ALA A 132 -3.51 12.99 1.66
C ALA A 132 -4.03 11.95 2.67
N ILE A 133 -4.45 12.38 3.85
CA ILE A 133 -5.05 11.48 4.87
C ILE A 133 -6.30 10.79 4.32
N ARG A 134 -7.18 11.51 3.61
CA ARG A 134 -8.36 10.94 2.97
C ARG A 134 -7.99 9.87 1.95
N MET A 135 -7.02 10.11 1.07
CA MET A 135 -6.54 9.12 0.10
C MET A 135 -6.01 7.86 0.82
N VAL A 136 -5.19 8.05 1.85
CA VAL A 136 -4.69 6.94 2.68
C VAL A 136 -5.83 6.15 3.32
N SER A 137 -6.87 6.81 3.83
CA SER A 137 -8.03 6.12 4.41
C SER A 137 -8.83 5.29 3.41
N GLN A 138 -8.69 5.55 2.11
CA GLN A 138 -9.46 4.97 1.01
C GLN A 138 -8.64 4.03 0.10
N HIS A 139 -7.33 3.84 0.34
CA HIS A 139 -6.44 3.17 -0.61
C HIS A 139 -6.78 1.69 -0.85
N HIS A 140 -7.48 1.04 0.05
CA HIS A 140 -8.04 -0.30 -0.17
C HIS A 140 -9.55 -0.29 -0.47
N GLY A 141 -10.22 0.85 -0.35
CA GLY A 141 -11.67 0.94 -0.52
C GLY A 141 -12.41 -0.06 0.36
N THR A 142 -13.33 -0.80 -0.24
CA THR A 142 -14.07 -1.90 0.41
C THR A 142 -13.73 -3.25 -0.21
N THR A 143 -12.52 -3.41 -0.74
CA THR A 143 -12.08 -4.65 -1.39
C THR A 143 -11.98 -5.83 -0.42
N VAL A 144 -12.03 -7.04 -0.96
CA VAL A 144 -11.93 -8.28 -0.18
C VAL A 144 -10.46 -8.67 -0.01
N LEU A 145 -10.03 -9.00 1.20
CA LEU A 145 -8.77 -9.70 1.46
C LEU A 145 -8.88 -11.14 0.92
N ARG A 146 -8.66 -11.27 -0.38
CA ARG A 146 -8.96 -12.49 -1.13
C ARG A 146 -8.24 -13.73 -0.59
N ALA A 147 -6.95 -13.60 -0.25
CA ALA A 147 -6.15 -14.72 0.28
C ALA A 147 -6.76 -15.29 1.58
N ILE A 148 -7.14 -14.41 2.50
CA ILE A 148 -7.73 -14.79 3.79
C ILE A 148 -9.14 -15.35 3.60
N TYR A 149 -9.95 -14.76 2.71
CA TYR A 149 -11.27 -15.30 2.37
C TYR A 149 -11.18 -16.71 1.78
N GLU A 150 -10.24 -16.98 0.86
CA GLU A 150 -10.05 -18.31 0.29
C GLU A 150 -9.49 -19.30 1.31
N GLN A 151 -8.69 -18.86 2.29
CA GLN A 151 -8.26 -19.67 3.43
C GLN A 151 -9.47 -20.10 4.28
N GLU A 152 -10.36 -19.18 4.63
CA GLU A 152 -11.60 -19.50 5.38
C GLU A 152 -12.47 -20.50 4.62
N LYS A 153 -12.63 -20.33 3.30
CA LYS A 153 -13.38 -21.29 2.47
C LYS A 153 -12.78 -22.69 2.47
N ARG A 154 -11.44 -22.81 2.48
CA ARG A 154 -10.76 -24.12 2.56
C ARG A 154 -11.00 -24.79 3.90
N LEU A 155 -11.04 -24.02 4.99
CA LEU A 155 -11.34 -24.54 6.33
C LEU A 155 -12.81 -24.96 6.50
N HIS A 156 -13.72 -24.30 5.77
CA HIS A 156 -15.15 -24.51 5.85
C HIS A 156 -15.79 -24.89 4.51
N PRO A 157 -15.38 -26.02 3.88
CA PRO A 157 -15.77 -26.38 2.51
C PRO A 157 -17.27 -26.67 2.33
N LYS A 158 -17.99 -26.94 3.42
CA LYS A 158 -19.44 -27.18 3.43
C LYS A 158 -20.26 -25.98 3.92
N GLY A 159 -19.60 -24.91 4.35
CA GLY A 159 -20.23 -23.71 4.88
C GLY A 159 -20.40 -22.63 3.79
N ALA A 160 -21.46 -21.84 3.88
CA ALA A 160 -21.57 -20.59 3.11
C ALA A 160 -20.72 -19.53 3.82
N VAL A 161 -19.54 -19.25 3.27
CA VAL A 161 -18.68 -18.14 3.75
C VAL A 161 -19.00 -16.90 2.95
N SER A 162 -19.46 -15.83 3.62
CA SER A 162 -19.66 -14.53 2.99
C SER A 162 -18.33 -13.79 2.87
N ASP A 163 -18.05 -13.21 1.70
CA ASP A 163 -16.88 -12.36 1.48
C ASP A 163 -16.97 -11.04 2.22
N ASP A 164 -18.18 -10.57 2.58
CA ASP A 164 -18.38 -9.36 3.39
C ASP A 164 -17.63 -9.36 4.71
N ARG A 165 -17.38 -10.54 5.29
CA ARG A 165 -16.61 -10.68 6.53
C ARG A 165 -15.14 -10.33 6.37
N PHE A 166 -14.64 -10.41 5.14
CA PHE A 166 -13.23 -10.22 4.79
C PHE A 166 -13.00 -8.99 3.93
N ARG A 167 -13.98 -8.08 3.86
CA ARG A 167 -13.86 -6.78 3.20
C ARG A 167 -13.23 -5.74 4.13
N TYR A 168 -12.37 -4.89 3.59
CA TYR A 168 -11.98 -3.67 4.27
C TYR A 168 -13.22 -2.88 4.69
N LYS A 169 -13.23 -2.37 5.92
CA LYS A 169 -14.34 -1.56 6.47
C LYS A 169 -14.01 -0.05 6.39
N THR A 170 -13.40 0.33 5.28
CA THR A 170 -13.08 1.72 4.94
C THR A 170 -14.09 2.27 3.93
N GLN A 171 -13.80 3.40 3.32
CA GLN A 171 -14.65 4.00 2.29
C GLN A 171 -14.10 3.68 0.90
N LYS A 172 -15.00 3.48 -0.08
CA LYS A 172 -14.62 3.47 -1.49
C LYS A 172 -13.96 4.79 -1.87
N PRO A 173 -13.06 4.81 -2.87
CA PRO A 173 -12.49 6.04 -3.39
C PRO A 173 -13.57 7.07 -3.72
N THR A 174 -13.33 8.33 -3.34
CA THR A 174 -14.26 9.46 -3.57
C THR A 174 -13.67 10.54 -4.47
N SER A 175 -12.42 10.36 -4.90
CA SER A 175 -11.74 11.24 -5.86
C SER A 175 -10.94 10.41 -6.85
N LEU A 176 -10.57 11.02 -7.97
CA LEU A 176 -9.73 10.38 -8.99
C LEU A 176 -8.37 9.97 -8.41
N GLU A 177 -7.79 10.82 -7.56
CA GLU A 177 -6.52 10.57 -6.89
C GLU A 177 -6.61 9.35 -5.95
N SER A 178 -7.67 9.25 -5.13
CA SER A 178 -7.89 8.08 -4.27
C SER A 178 -8.05 6.80 -5.09
N LEU A 179 -8.73 6.88 -6.24
CA LEU A 179 -8.89 5.74 -7.15
C LEU A 179 -7.56 5.34 -7.79
N ILE A 180 -6.73 6.32 -8.21
CA ILE A 180 -5.40 6.04 -8.76
C ILE A 180 -4.52 5.37 -7.71
N LEU A 181 -4.54 5.84 -6.45
CA LEU A 181 -3.79 5.20 -5.37
C LEU A 181 -4.20 3.73 -5.19
N LEU A 182 -5.50 3.45 -5.12
CA LEU A 182 -6.04 2.09 -5.03
C LEU A 182 -5.61 1.23 -6.22
N LEU A 183 -5.67 1.76 -7.45
CA LEU A 183 -5.27 1.03 -8.66
C LEU A 183 -3.77 0.72 -8.66
N CYS A 184 -2.92 1.70 -8.38
CA CYS A 184 -1.47 1.53 -8.35
C CYS A 184 -1.05 0.53 -7.27
N ASP A 185 -1.63 0.61 -6.07
CA ASP A 185 -1.37 -0.34 -4.99
C ASP A 185 -1.75 -1.77 -5.37
N HIS A 186 -2.98 -1.98 -5.91
CA HIS A 186 -3.42 -3.28 -6.39
C HIS A 186 -2.53 -3.84 -7.50
N VAL A 187 -2.14 -3.01 -8.46
CA VAL A 187 -1.28 -3.41 -9.58
C VAL A 187 0.11 -3.79 -9.08
N GLU A 188 0.74 -2.99 -8.21
CA GLU A 188 2.07 -3.29 -7.67
C GLU A 188 2.05 -4.58 -6.84
N ALA A 189 1.15 -4.68 -5.87
CA ALA A 189 1.06 -5.83 -4.98
C ALA A 189 0.76 -7.13 -5.74
N THR A 190 -0.18 -7.09 -6.71
CA THR A 190 -0.53 -8.27 -7.51
C THR A 190 0.59 -8.62 -8.49
N SER A 191 1.25 -7.65 -9.11
CA SER A 191 2.35 -7.92 -10.03
C SER A 191 3.53 -8.55 -9.30
N ARG A 192 3.87 -8.08 -8.10
CA ARG A 192 4.93 -8.63 -7.28
C ARG A 192 4.68 -10.10 -6.91
N SER A 193 3.47 -10.45 -6.49
CA SER A 193 3.10 -11.83 -6.16
C SER A 193 3.06 -12.74 -7.39
N THR A 194 2.59 -12.24 -8.54
CA THR A 194 2.51 -13.02 -9.78
C THR A 194 3.89 -13.27 -10.41
N PHE A 195 4.79 -12.27 -10.32
CA PHE A 195 6.15 -12.38 -10.88
C PHE A 195 7.14 -13.14 -9.98
N ALA A 196 6.76 -13.49 -8.76
CA ALA A 196 7.55 -14.39 -7.93
C ALA A 196 7.64 -15.81 -8.56
N ASP A 197 6.67 -16.17 -9.41
CA ASP A 197 6.65 -17.44 -10.15
C ASP A 197 7.22 -17.20 -11.57
N GLN A 198 8.49 -17.57 -11.79
CA GLN A 198 9.34 -17.19 -12.94
C GLN A 198 8.90 -17.78 -14.30
N ASP A 199 8.01 -18.76 -14.34
CA ASP A 199 7.67 -19.50 -15.58
C ASP A 199 6.47 -18.92 -16.36
N GLN A 200 5.79 -17.89 -15.88
CA GLN A 200 4.61 -17.32 -16.55
C GLN A 200 4.96 -16.14 -17.46
N LYS A 201 4.76 -16.31 -18.78
CA LYS A 201 4.69 -15.18 -19.72
C LYS A 201 3.42 -14.37 -19.40
N LEU A 202 3.57 -13.27 -18.67
CA LEU A 202 2.45 -12.40 -18.38
C LEU A 202 2.14 -11.48 -19.58
N ASP A 203 0.91 -11.51 -20.04
CA ASP A 203 0.37 -10.45 -20.89
C ASP A 203 -0.07 -9.28 -20.00
N ALA A 204 0.73 -8.21 -19.96
CA ALA A 204 0.46 -7.03 -19.16
C ALA A 204 -0.91 -6.40 -19.47
N THR A 205 -1.37 -6.49 -20.73
CA THR A 205 -2.66 -5.96 -21.14
C THR A 205 -3.81 -6.74 -20.49
N SER A 206 -3.80 -8.07 -20.62
CA SER A 206 -4.80 -8.93 -19.97
C SER A 206 -4.76 -8.77 -18.45
N PHE A 207 -3.58 -8.74 -17.85
CA PHE A 207 -3.39 -8.60 -16.41
C PHE A 207 -4.02 -7.32 -15.87
N ILE A 208 -3.71 -6.16 -16.45
CA ILE A 208 -4.26 -4.86 -16.03
C ILE A 208 -5.77 -4.80 -16.30
N THR A 209 -6.22 -5.30 -17.47
CA THR A 209 -7.65 -5.33 -17.80
C THR A 209 -8.44 -6.15 -16.78
N ASP A 210 -7.91 -7.29 -16.33
CA ASP A 210 -8.54 -8.12 -15.30
C ASP A 210 -8.64 -7.41 -13.94
N ILE A 211 -7.61 -6.68 -13.53
CA ILE A 211 -7.64 -5.89 -12.28
C ILE A 211 -8.73 -4.81 -12.38
N PHE A 212 -8.74 -4.04 -13.46
CA PHE A 212 -9.76 -3.00 -13.67
C PHE A 212 -11.17 -3.58 -13.64
N ASN A 213 -11.43 -4.65 -14.39
CA ASN A 213 -12.74 -5.30 -14.43
C ASN A 213 -13.17 -5.80 -13.05
N LYS A 214 -12.28 -6.43 -12.29
CA LYS A 214 -12.57 -6.91 -10.93
C LYS A 214 -12.95 -5.76 -10.01
N LEU A 215 -12.20 -4.67 -10.01
CA LEU A 215 -12.46 -3.51 -9.16
C LEU A 215 -13.73 -2.75 -9.59
N MET A 216 -14.01 -2.66 -10.90
CA MET A 216 -15.26 -2.09 -11.41
C MET A 216 -16.48 -2.92 -10.99
N VAL A 217 -16.44 -4.24 -11.17
CA VAL A 217 -17.52 -5.15 -10.78
C VAL A 217 -17.74 -5.15 -9.27
N ASP A 218 -16.65 -4.97 -8.50
CA ASP A 218 -16.68 -4.83 -7.04
C ASP A 218 -17.20 -3.44 -6.60
N GLY A 219 -17.47 -2.55 -7.56
CA GLY A 219 -18.02 -1.21 -7.32
C GLY A 219 -17.05 -0.20 -6.72
N GLN A 220 -15.74 -0.44 -6.82
CA GLN A 220 -14.74 0.49 -6.24
C GLN A 220 -14.68 1.83 -6.97
N PHE A 221 -15.24 1.93 -8.18
CA PHE A 221 -15.32 3.14 -8.99
C PHE A 221 -16.60 3.95 -8.78
N ASP A 222 -17.59 3.44 -8.02
CA ASP A 222 -18.95 3.97 -7.96
C ASP A 222 -19.06 5.42 -7.51
N ASN A 223 -18.12 5.90 -6.68
CA ASN A 223 -18.15 7.23 -6.09
C ASN A 223 -17.17 8.21 -6.77
N VAL A 224 -16.60 7.84 -7.92
CA VAL A 224 -15.60 8.66 -8.63
C VAL A 224 -16.12 9.08 -10.00
N GLU A 225 -16.14 10.38 -10.25
CA GLU A 225 -16.39 10.90 -11.59
C GLU A 225 -15.11 10.83 -12.43
N ILE A 226 -15.08 9.97 -13.44
CA ILE A 226 -13.94 9.81 -14.34
C ILE A 226 -14.36 9.89 -15.81
N ARG A 227 -13.59 10.62 -16.61
CA ARG A 227 -13.75 10.63 -18.07
C ARG A 227 -13.16 9.36 -18.65
N LEU A 228 -13.85 8.71 -19.59
CA LEU A 228 -13.36 7.50 -20.26
C LEU A 228 -11.95 7.70 -20.87
N GLY A 229 -11.66 8.88 -21.43
CA GLY A 229 -10.33 9.18 -21.95
C GLY A 229 -9.23 9.18 -20.86
N HIS A 230 -9.54 9.60 -19.63
CA HIS A 230 -8.60 9.50 -18.51
C HIS A 230 -8.44 8.06 -18.07
N LEU A 231 -9.53 7.32 -17.97
CA LEU A 231 -9.49 5.90 -17.60
C LEU A 231 -8.61 5.09 -18.54
N ASN A 232 -8.76 5.28 -19.87
CA ASN A 232 -7.94 4.62 -20.87
C ASN A 232 -6.45 4.96 -20.70
N LYS A 233 -6.12 6.24 -20.52
CA LYS A 233 -4.73 6.70 -20.33
C LYS A 233 -4.10 6.12 -19.05
N ILE A 234 -4.85 6.04 -17.95
CA ILE A 234 -4.42 5.41 -16.70
C ILE A 234 -4.12 3.93 -16.95
N GLN A 235 -5.02 3.23 -17.63
CA GLN A 235 -4.85 1.82 -17.96
C GLN A 235 -3.62 1.58 -18.84
N GLU A 236 -3.43 2.38 -19.91
CA GLU A 236 -2.26 2.33 -20.80
C GLU A 236 -0.96 2.58 -20.06
N ALA A 237 -0.91 3.56 -19.13
CA ALA A 237 0.27 3.84 -18.32
C ALA A 237 0.62 2.65 -17.41
N LEU A 238 -0.35 2.06 -16.73
CA LEU A 238 -0.15 0.88 -15.87
C LEU A 238 0.30 -0.35 -16.67
N ILE A 239 -0.24 -0.58 -17.88
CA ILE A 239 0.22 -1.62 -18.79
C ILE A 239 1.69 -1.43 -19.14
N SER A 240 2.08 -0.20 -19.47
CA SER A 240 3.47 0.15 -19.80
C SER A 240 4.43 -0.08 -18.62
N ASP A 241 4.03 0.30 -17.40
CA ASP A 241 4.82 0.11 -16.19
C ASP A 241 5.05 -1.37 -15.88
N VAL A 242 3.99 -2.17 -15.94
CA VAL A 242 4.08 -3.62 -15.69
C VAL A 242 4.97 -4.28 -16.75
N ALA A 243 4.77 -3.98 -18.03
CA ALA A 243 5.60 -4.51 -19.11
C ALA A 243 7.07 -4.10 -18.96
N GLY A 244 7.35 -2.84 -18.60
CA GLY A 244 8.71 -2.33 -18.38
C GLY A 244 9.41 -2.97 -17.19
N SER A 245 8.70 -3.23 -16.12
CA SER A 245 9.21 -3.89 -14.91
C SER A 245 9.57 -5.36 -15.19
N PHE A 246 8.76 -6.05 -15.98
CA PHE A 246 9.02 -7.42 -16.44
C PHE A 246 10.32 -7.52 -17.27
N HIS A 247 10.50 -6.63 -18.26
CA HIS A 247 11.70 -6.63 -19.10
C HIS A 247 13.00 -6.34 -18.33
N LYS A 248 12.94 -5.52 -17.29
CA LYS A 248 14.11 -5.24 -16.44
C LYS A 248 14.53 -6.48 -15.65
N ARG A 249 13.62 -7.23 -15.07
CA ARG A 249 13.92 -8.45 -14.28
C ARG A 249 14.52 -9.54 -15.16
N VAL A 250 13.94 -9.83 -16.32
CA VAL A 250 14.47 -10.84 -17.26
C VAL A 250 15.91 -10.54 -17.70
N LYS A 251 16.25 -9.26 -17.92
CA LYS A 251 17.64 -8.86 -18.28
C LYS A 251 18.63 -9.03 -17.15
N TYR A 252 18.25 -8.85 -15.90
CA TYR A 252 19.15 -9.07 -14.76
C TYR A 252 19.46 -10.57 -14.60
N GLU A 253 18.48 -11.44 -14.68
CA GLU A 253 18.65 -12.90 -14.60
C GLU A 253 19.49 -13.46 -15.72
N GLU A 254 19.34 -13.00 -16.97
CA GLU A 254 20.21 -13.40 -18.08
C GLU A 254 21.68 -12.97 -17.89
N ASN A 255 21.92 -11.88 -17.20
CA ASN A 255 23.27 -11.41 -16.90
C ASN A 255 23.91 -12.19 -15.76
N ASP A 256 23.14 -12.54 -14.70
CA ASP A 256 23.62 -13.34 -13.59
C ASP A 256 23.97 -14.78 -14.03
N ILE A 257 23.13 -15.40 -14.86
CA ILE A 257 23.42 -16.72 -15.48
C ILE A 257 24.68 -16.70 -16.38
N LYS A 258 24.97 -15.57 -17.02
CA LYS A 258 26.20 -15.42 -17.84
C LYS A 258 27.44 -15.21 -17.00
N LEU A 259 27.33 -14.71 -15.78
CA LEU A 259 28.47 -14.56 -14.86
C LEU A 259 28.85 -15.90 -14.21
N GLU A 260 27.87 -16.70 -13.79
CA GLU A 260 28.08 -18.03 -13.20
C GLU A 260 28.69 -19.07 -14.22
N LYS A 261 28.50 -18.87 -15.51
CA LYS A 261 29.09 -19.74 -16.56
C LYS A 261 30.52 -19.36 -16.98
N LYS A 262 31.10 -18.33 -16.33
CA LYS A 262 32.49 -17.87 -16.61
C LYS A 262 33.50 -18.17 -15.50
N GLU A 263 33.04 -18.81 -14.40
CA GLU A 263 33.89 -19.44 -13.38
C GLU A 263 33.97 -20.96 -13.61
#